data_11d5b3c0e7e42243d0cf9dd321feb17a
#
_entry.id   11d5b3c0e7e42243d0cf9dd321feb17a
#
_cell.length_a   1.000
_cell.length_b   1.000
_cell.length_c   1.000
_cell.angle_alpha   90.00
_cell.angle_beta   90.00
_cell.angle_gamma   90.00
#
_symmetry.space_group_name_H-M   'P 1'
#
loop_
_entity.id
_entity.type
_entity.pdbx_description
1 polymer ?
#
loop_
_entity_poly.entity_id
_entity_poly.type
_entity_poly.pdbx_seq_one_letter_code
_entity_poly.pdbx_strand_id
1 'polypeptide(L)'
;FQLLRGDYAKPGDRGEVSHFQALATAVSGTVGIGNISSVAIVISIGGPGATFWLMIAGFFGMSTKFAECVAGVKYRKINADGSVSGGPMYYLQEGLKERNLGWLGKPMAYFYACSIVIGCLGIGNMFQSNQAFQQFVVVTGGADSFFQDKGWLFGIALAVTVGFVIIGGIKSIASVVSKLVPFMALMYVVGSLLVIALNAEKLPWAITAIVTEAFNPTAMGGGMLGIMIMGFQRAAFSNEAGIGSAAIAHSAVRTNEPATEGFVGLMEPFIDTVVICTLTALVIIT
;
A
#
# COMPACT_ATOMS: atom_id res chain seq x y z
N PHE A 1 -17.34 -3.27 -7.92
CA PHE A 1 -18.29 -2.94 -6.84
C PHE A 1 -19.08 -4.15 -6.37
N GLN A 2 -19.62 -4.97 -7.25
CA GLN A 2 -20.40 -6.18 -6.89
C GLN A 2 -19.57 -7.16 -6.05
N LEU A 3 -18.30 -7.39 -6.41
CA LEU A 3 -17.38 -8.22 -5.62
C LEU A 3 -17.20 -7.68 -4.19
N LEU A 4 -17.01 -6.37 -4.03
CA LEU A 4 -16.85 -5.75 -2.72
C LEU A 4 -18.11 -5.83 -1.84
N ARG A 5 -19.30 -5.86 -2.46
CA ARG A 5 -20.58 -6.08 -1.76
C ARG A 5 -20.77 -7.52 -1.33
N GLY A 6 -20.02 -8.46 -1.92
CA GLY A 6 -20.21 -9.88 -1.67
C GLY A 6 -21.32 -10.54 -2.51
N ASP A 7 -21.75 -9.90 -3.62
CA ASP A 7 -22.82 -10.40 -4.50
C ASP A 7 -22.46 -11.77 -5.13
N TYR A 8 -21.17 -12.11 -5.16
CA TYR A 8 -20.66 -13.39 -5.66
C TYR A 8 -20.29 -14.39 -4.56
N ALA A 9 -20.49 -14.04 -3.28
CA ALA A 9 -20.24 -14.94 -2.17
C ALA A 9 -21.24 -16.11 -2.20
N LYS A 10 -20.72 -17.34 -2.11
CA LYS A 10 -21.52 -18.56 -2.15
C LYS A 10 -21.60 -19.20 -0.76
N PRO A 11 -22.71 -19.85 -0.40
CA PRO A 11 -22.77 -20.71 0.78
C PRO A 11 -21.68 -21.79 0.66
N GLY A 12 -20.78 -21.87 1.66
CA GLY A 12 -19.67 -22.82 1.65
C GLY A 12 -18.33 -22.26 1.21
N ASP A 13 -18.25 -20.96 0.85
CA ASP A 13 -16.98 -20.30 0.63
C ASP A 13 -16.15 -20.27 1.91
N ARG A 14 -14.87 -20.67 1.78
CA ARG A 14 -13.93 -20.76 2.90
C ARG A 14 -13.10 -19.50 3.00
N GLY A 15 -12.86 -19.06 4.23
CA GLY A 15 -12.07 -17.87 4.53
C GLY A 15 -12.55 -17.18 5.80
N GLU A 16 -11.85 -16.13 6.20
CA GLU A 16 -12.06 -15.44 7.47
C GLU A 16 -12.69 -14.05 7.32
N VAL A 17 -12.43 -13.37 6.19
CA VAL A 17 -12.80 -11.97 5.95
C VAL A 17 -13.55 -11.80 4.62
N SER A 18 -14.30 -10.71 4.47
CA SER A 18 -14.94 -10.37 3.20
C SER A 18 -13.94 -9.75 2.20
N HIS A 19 -14.31 -9.68 0.91
CA HIS A 19 -13.51 -9.01 -0.12
C HIS A 19 -13.18 -7.55 0.25
N PHE A 20 -14.17 -6.81 0.75
CA PHE A 20 -13.95 -5.44 1.20
C PHE A 20 -12.99 -5.36 2.39
N GLN A 21 -13.09 -6.27 3.35
CA GLN A 21 -12.20 -6.33 4.49
C GLN A 21 -10.76 -6.70 4.08
N ALA A 22 -10.59 -7.62 3.13
CA ALA A 22 -9.28 -7.96 2.58
C ALA A 22 -8.64 -6.76 1.87
N LEU A 23 -9.40 -6.08 1.00
CA LEU A 23 -8.94 -4.86 0.34
C LEU A 23 -8.60 -3.76 1.34
N ALA A 24 -9.47 -3.49 2.32
CA ALA A 24 -9.20 -2.47 3.33
C ALA A 24 -7.96 -2.80 4.17
N THR A 25 -7.71 -4.09 4.44
CA THR A 25 -6.50 -4.54 5.14
C THR A 25 -5.25 -4.28 4.29
N ALA A 26 -5.28 -4.62 3.01
CA ALA A 26 -4.16 -4.36 2.11
C ALA A 26 -3.92 -2.85 1.95
N VAL A 27 -4.97 -2.06 1.67
CA VAL A 27 -4.90 -0.59 1.56
C VAL A 27 -4.40 0.06 2.86
N SER A 28 -4.70 -0.51 4.03
CA SER A 28 -4.18 0.04 5.30
C SER A 28 -2.66 -0.03 5.43
N GLY A 29 -2.04 -0.98 4.74
CA GLY A 29 -0.58 -1.11 4.70
C GLY A 29 0.08 -0.17 3.70
N THR A 30 -0.61 0.21 2.64
CA THR A 30 -0.05 0.99 1.53
C THR A 30 -0.42 2.46 1.60
N VAL A 31 -1.71 2.80 1.81
CA VAL A 31 -2.16 4.20 1.90
C VAL A 31 -1.81 4.80 3.27
N GLY A 32 -0.86 5.73 3.26
CA GLY A 32 -0.38 6.37 4.48
C GLY A 32 0.61 7.48 4.20
N ILE A 33 1.57 7.66 5.11
CA ILE A 33 2.62 8.67 4.98
C ILE A 33 3.49 8.43 3.73
N GLY A 34 3.60 7.18 3.27
CA GLY A 34 4.28 6.85 2.02
C GLY A 34 3.76 7.64 0.81
N ASN A 35 2.44 7.78 0.69
CA ASN A 35 1.81 8.54 -0.41
C ASN A 35 2.09 10.04 -0.35
N ILE A 36 2.43 10.57 0.81
CA ILE A 36 2.75 11.99 1.00
C ILE A 36 4.26 12.20 0.84
N SER A 37 5.05 11.55 1.67
CA SER A 37 6.50 11.76 1.72
C SER A 37 7.21 11.25 0.46
N SER A 38 6.82 10.09 -0.07
CA SER A 38 7.41 9.56 -1.32
C SER A 38 7.15 10.48 -2.50
N VAL A 39 5.92 11.01 -2.61
CA VAL A 39 5.56 11.94 -3.69
C VAL A 39 6.30 13.26 -3.53
N ALA A 40 6.39 13.81 -2.32
CA ALA A 40 7.16 15.01 -2.05
C ALA A 40 8.65 14.85 -2.43
N ILE A 41 9.26 13.72 -2.05
CA ILE A 41 10.64 13.41 -2.39
C ILE A 41 10.83 13.27 -3.91
N VAL A 42 9.94 12.56 -4.60
CA VAL A 42 10.07 12.36 -6.04
C VAL A 42 9.93 13.67 -6.81
N ILE A 43 9.04 14.56 -6.38
CA ILE A 43 8.88 15.89 -6.98
C ILE A 43 10.08 16.77 -6.67
N SER A 44 10.62 16.76 -5.46
CA SER A 44 11.76 17.58 -5.07
C SER A 44 13.06 17.22 -5.80
N ILE A 45 13.25 15.96 -6.18
CA ILE A 45 14.46 15.48 -6.86
C ILE A 45 14.25 15.39 -8.38
N GLY A 46 13.10 14.88 -8.81
CA GLY A 46 12.81 14.59 -10.22
C GLY A 46 11.92 15.62 -10.92
N GLY A 47 11.43 16.62 -10.18
CA GLY A 47 10.45 17.58 -10.69
C GLY A 47 9.05 17.00 -10.87
N PRO A 48 8.08 17.83 -11.31
CA PRO A 48 6.69 17.42 -11.57
C PRO A 48 6.55 16.22 -12.51
N GLY A 49 7.44 16.09 -13.51
CA GLY A 49 7.43 15.00 -14.49
C GLY A 49 7.57 13.61 -13.92
N ALA A 50 8.19 13.46 -12.74
CA ALA A 50 8.30 12.17 -12.06
C ALA A 50 6.94 11.61 -11.63
N THR A 51 5.94 12.47 -11.40
CA THR A 51 4.55 12.09 -11.10
C THR A 51 3.92 11.30 -12.24
N PHE A 52 4.19 11.68 -13.49
CA PHE A 52 3.70 10.94 -14.66
C PHE A 52 4.16 9.48 -14.64
N TRP A 53 5.45 9.26 -14.41
CA TRP A 53 6.02 7.90 -14.34
C TRP A 53 5.56 7.12 -13.13
N LEU A 54 5.33 7.79 -12.00
CA LEU A 54 4.73 7.18 -10.82
C LEU A 54 3.31 6.67 -11.11
N MET A 55 2.48 7.43 -11.82
CA MET A 55 1.14 7.00 -12.26
C MET A 55 1.21 5.80 -13.19
N ILE A 56 2.09 5.83 -14.20
CA ILE A 56 2.29 4.71 -15.13
C ILE A 56 2.72 3.45 -14.39
N ALA A 57 3.64 3.57 -13.43
CA ALA A 57 4.07 2.45 -12.60
C ALA A 57 2.91 1.91 -11.74
N GLY A 58 2.00 2.77 -11.27
CA GLY A 58 0.78 2.36 -10.58
C GLY A 58 -0.10 1.45 -11.43
N PHE A 59 -0.30 1.78 -12.71
CA PHE A 59 -1.05 0.92 -13.65
C PHE A 59 -0.36 -0.44 -13.86
N PHE A 60 0.96 -0.49 -14.00
CA PHE A 60 1.67 -1.77 -14.07
C PHE A 60 1.56 -2.56 -12.76
N GLY A 61 1.60 -1.87 -11.62
CA GLY A 61 1.39 -2.44 -10.29
C GLY A 61 0.06 -3.17 -10.15
N MET A 62 -1.01 -2.70 -10.83
CA MET A 62 -2.32 -3.35 -10.81
C MET A 62 -2.26 -4.80 -11.31
N SER A 63 -1.56 -5.07 -12.42
CA SER A 63 -1.42 -6.43 -12.96
C SER A 63 -0.58 -7.33 -12.04
N THR A 64 0.44 -6.77 -11.40
CA THR A 64 1.26 -7.48 -10.42
C THR A 64 0.44 -7.88 -9.20
N LYS A 65 -0.32 -6.94 -8.62
CA LYS A 65 -1.22 -7.21 -7.49
C LYS A 65 -2.31 -8.22 -7.82
N PHE A 66 -2.88 -8.16 -9.04
CA PHE A 66 -3.81 -9.18 -9.50
C PHE A 66 -3.19 -10.57 -9.39
N ALA A 67 -1.99 -10.76 -9.96
CA ALA A 67 -1.30 -12.04 -9.95
C ALA A 67 -0.95 -12.51 -8.53
N GLU A 68 -0.51 -11.59 -7.66
CA GLU A 68 -0.19 -11.89 -6.26
C GLU A 68 -1.43 -12.37 -5.49
N CYS A 69 -2.56 -11.67 -5.60
CA CYS A 69 -3.79 -12.02 -4.90
C CYS A 69 -4.38 -13.33 -5.41
N VAL A 70 -4.35 -13.57 -6.73
CA VAL A 70 -4.74 -14.86 -7.32
C VAL A 70 -3.89 -15.99 -6.75
N ALA A 71 -2.57 -15.82 -6.74
CA ALA A 71 -1.65 -16.82 -6.19
C ALA A 71 -1.86 -17.01 -4.67
N GLY A 72 -2.08 -15.93 -3.94
CA GLY A 72 -2.37 -15.95 -2.50
C GLY A 72 -3.58 -16.81 -2.15
N VAL A 73 -4.68 -16.68 -2.91
CA VAL A 73 -5.88 -17.48 -2.71
C VAL A 73 -5.72 -18.91 -3.24
N LYS A 74 -5.10 -19.09 -4.41
CA LYS A 74 -4.92 -20.41 -5.04
C LYS A 74 -4.11 -21.37 -4.17
N TYR A 75 -3.03 -20.90 -3.56
CA TYR A 75 -2.07 -21.74 -2.82
C TYR A 75 -2.20 -21.64 -1.30
N ARG A 76 -3.24 -21.00 -0.80
CA ARG A 76 -3.49 -20.91 0.65
C ARG A 76 -3.81 -22.27 1.25
N LYS A 77 -3.53 -22.40 2.56
CA LYS A 77 -3.92 -23.56 3.36
C LYS A 77 -5.05 -23.17 4.30
N ILE A 78 -6.06 -24.02 4.37
CA ILE A 78 -7.13 -23.87 5.34
C ILE A 78 -6.84 -24.88 6.44
N ASN A 79 -6.64 -24.37 7.65
CA ASN A 79 -6.30 -25.15 8.81
C ASN A 79 -7.53 -25.87 9.37
N ALA A 80 -7.32 -26.84 10.27
CA ALA A 80 -8.39 -27.62 10.88
C ALA A 80 -9.37 -26.78 11.72
N ASP A 81 -8.91 -25.66 12.28
CA ASP A 81 -9.69 -24.69 13.04
C ASP A 81 -10.46 -23.68 12.15
N GLY A 82 -10.35 -23.82 10.82
CA GLY A 82 -10.95 -22.91 9.86
C GLY A 82 -10.16 -21.63 9.60
N SER A 83 -9.03 -21.42 10.26
CA SER A 83 -8.13 -20.29 9.96
C SER A 83 -7.43 -20.48 8.62
N VAL A 84 -6.99 -19.38 8.03
CA VAL A 84 -6.32 -19.38 6.73
C VAL A 84 -4.85 -18.98 6.87
N SER A 85 -3.97 -19.77 6.25
CA SER A 85 -2.55 -19.48 6.13
C SER A 85 -2.19 -19.34 4.65
N GLY A 86 -1.73 -18.17 4.22
CA GLY A 86 -1.42 -17.90 2.81
C GLY A 86 -0.38 -16.79 2.64
N GLY A 87 -0.15 -16.43 1.38
CA GLY A 87 0.87 -15.45 1.00
C GLY A 87 2.05 -16.05 0.28
N PRO A 88 3.12 -15.25 0.01
CA PRO A 88 4.26 -15.69 -0.81
C PRO A 88 4.96 -16.94 -0.32
N MET A 89 5.09 -17.14 0.99
CA MET A 89 5.71 -18.33 1.54
C MET A 89 4.98 -19.62 1.11
N TYR A 90 3.66 -19.54 0.88
CA TYR A 90 2.85 -20.68 0.45
C TYR A 90 2.89 -20.86 -1.06
N TYR A 91 2.66 -19.80 -1.84
CA TYR A 91 2.66 -19.95 -3.29
C TYR A 91 4.05 -20.17 -3.88
N LEU A 92 5.14 -19.70 -3.26
CA LEU A 92 6.49 -20.06 -3.65
C LEU A 92 6.75 -21.56 -3.41
N GLN A 93 6.31 -22.09 -2.27
CA GLN A 93 6.52 -23.50 -1.97
C GLN A 93 5.70 -24.43 -2.88
N GLU A 94 4.38 -24.20 -2.97
CA GLU A 94 3.49 -25.10 -3.72
C GLU A 94 3.56 -24.84 -5.23
N GLY A 95 3.66 -23.58 -5.67
CA GLY A 95 3.73 -23.25 -7.10
C GLY A 95 5.04 -23.70 -7.76
N LEU A 96 6.17 -23.65 -7.06
CA LEU A 96 7.43 -24.21 -7.56
C LEU A 96 7.41 -25.73 -7.57
N LYS A 97 6.71 -26.35 -6.61
CA LYS A 97 6.52 -27.80 -6.60
C LYS A 97 5.72 -28.28 -7.81
N GLU A 98 4.66 -27.57 -8.21
CA GLU A 98 3.89 -27.86 -9.43
C GLU A 98 4.74 -27.81 -10.70
N ARG A 99 5.82 -27.01 -10.68
CA ARG A 99 6.76 -26.86 -11.80
C ARG A 99 8.00 -27.74 -11.72
N ASN A 100 8.00 -28.76 -10.87
CA ASN A 100 9.15 -29.66 -10.61
C ASN A 100 10.38 -28.92 -10.04
N LEU A 101 10.21 -27.72 -9.47
CA LEU A 101 11.25 -26.93 -8.80
C LEU A 101 11.07 -26.90 -7.28
N GLY A 102 10.47 -27.96 -6.71
CA GLY A 102 10.14 -28.02 -5.28
C GLY A 102 11.36 -27.91 -4.36
N TRP A 103 12.56 -28.29 -4.83
CA TRP A 103 13.81 -28.12 -4.09
C TRP A 103 14.14 -26.66 -3.79
N LEU A 104 13.71 -25.73 -4.67
CA LEU A 104 13.91 -24.29 -4.53
C LEU A 104 12.78 -23.63 -3.71
N GLY A 105 11.59 -24.23 -3.69
CA GLY A 105 10.41 -23.65 -3.09
C GLY A 105 10.53 -23.36 -1.59
N LYS A 106 11.04 -24.32 -0.82
CA LYS A 106 11.24 -24.16 0.62
C LYS A 106 12.28 -23.08 0.98
N PRO A 107 13.51 -23.10 0.41
CA PRO A 107 14.49 -22.05 0.68
C PRO A 107 13.98 -20.65 0.34
N MET A 108 13.32 -20.48 -0.80
CA MET A 108 12.73 -19.19 -1.18
C MET A 108 11.60 -18.75 -0.23
N ALA A 109 10.75 -19.66 0.21
CA ALA A 109 9.69 -19.35 1.16
C ALA A 109 10.25 -18.88 2.51
N TYR A 110 11.29 -19.53 3.04
CA TYR A 110 11.97 -19.10 4.27
C TYR A 110 12.69 -17.77 4.09
N PHE A 111 13.40 -17.60 2.98
CA PHE A 111 14.06 -16.32 2.67
C PHE A 111 13.05 -15.17 2.63
N TYR A 112 11.92 -15.36 1.93
CA TYR A 112 10.86 -14.37 1.89
C TYR A 112 10.30 -14.09 3.28
N ALA A 113 9.99 -15.13 4.08
CA ALA A 113 9.42 -14.94 5.41
C ALA A 113 10.34 -14.13 6.33
N CYS A 114 11.66 -14.40 6.31
CA CYS A 114 12.62 -13.59 7.06
C CYS A 114 12.72 -12.15 6.52
N SER A 115 12.76 -11.99 5.21
CA SER A 115 12.90 -10.68 4.55
C SER A 115 11.70 -9.77 4.83
N ILE A 116 10.47 -10.30 4.76
CA ILE A 116 9.27 -9.50 4.99
C ILE A 116 9.16 -9.06 6.46
N VAL A 117 9.55 -9.92 7.41
CA VAL A 117 9.56 -9.55 8.84
C VAL A 117 10.54 -8.41 9.09
N ILE A 118 11.77 -8.50 8.57
CA ILE A 118 12.79 -7.44 8.71
C ILE A 118 12.33 -6.16 8.00
N GLY A 119 11.79 -6.27 6.78
CA GLY A 119 11.29 -5.13 6.00
C GLY A 119 10.15 -4.40 6.71
N CYS A 120 9.19 -5.13 7.27
CA CYS A 120 8.07 -4.52 8.01
C CYS A 120 8.49 -3.77 9.26
N LEU A 121 9.54 -4.22 9.97
CA LEU A 121 10.07 -3.50 11.14
C LEU A 121 10.61 -2.12 10.75
N GLY A 122 11.33 -2.01 9.64
CA GLY A 122 11.92 -0.75 9.17
C GLY A 122 10.90 0.15 8.46
N ILE A 123 10.55 -0.22 7.24
CA ILE A 123 9.75 0.61 6.33
C ILE A 123 8.29 0.68 6.77
N GLY A 124 7.71 -0.45 7.14
CA GLY A 124 6.29 -0.53 7.49
C GLY A 124 5.95 0.11 8.83
N ASN A 125 6.86 0.08 9.81
CA ASN A 125 6.56 0.48 11.18
C ASN A 125 7.39 1.70 11.63
N MET A 126 8.71 1.60 11.64
CA MET A 126 9.57 2.64 12.20
C MET A 126 9.45 3.97 11.42
N PHE A 127 9.40 3.91 10.11
CA PHE A 127 9.24 5.10 9.27
C PHE A 127 7.90 5.79 9.53
N GLN A 128 6.81 5.04 9.56
CA GLN A 128 5.45 5.58 9.77
C GLN A 128 5.32 6.22 11.17
N SER A 129 5.77 5.52 12.21
CA SER A 129 5.70 6.04 13.58
C SER A 129 6.59 7.26 13.79
N ASN A 130 7.78 7.29 13.19
CA ASN A 130 8.68 8.44 13.25
C ASN A 130 8.06 9.69 12.60
N GLN A 131 7.53 9.56 11.38
CA GLN A 131 6.92 10.68 10.67
C GLN A 131 5.65 11.19 11.39
N ALA A 132 4.84 10.28 11.93
CA ALA A 132 3.68 10.65 12.74
C ALA A 132 4.10 11.43 14.01
N PHE A 133 5.16 10.99 14.68
CA PHE A 133 5.71 11.69 15.83
C PHE A 133 6.24 13.08 15.47
N GLN A 134 7.00 13.22 14.39
CA GLN A 134 7.52 14.53 13.93
C GLN A 134 6.36 15.51 13.69
N GLN A 135 5.31 15.07 13.01
CA GLN A 135 4.13 15.90 12.77
C GLN A 135 3.39 16.23 14.07
N PHE A 136 3.29 15.28 15.00
CA PHE A 136 2.70 15.51 16.31
C PHE A 136 3.46 16.58 17.10
N VAL A 137 4.80 16.56 17.08
CA VAL A 137 5.63 17.59 17.70
C VAL A 137 5.38 18.97 17.08
N VAL A 138 5.32 19.05 15.74
CA VAL A 138 5.04 20.31 15.03
C VAL A 138 3.70 20.92 15.48
N VAL A 139 2.64 20.11 15.54
CA VAL A 139 1.30 20.56 15.91
C VAL A 139 1.18 20.94 17.39
N THR A 140 1.99 20.32 18.26
CA THR A 140 1.94 20.56 19.71
C THR A 140 2.92 21.64 20.22
N GLY A 141 3.52 22.42 19.30
CA GLY A 141 4.36 23.57 19.67
C GLY A 141 5.75 23.60 19.01
N GLY A 142 6.07 22.65 18.13
CA GLY A 142 7.33 22.59 17.43
C GLY A 142 8.52 22.45 18.39
N ALA A 143 9.47 23.38 18.32
CA ALA A 143 10.63 23.41 19.19
C ALA A 143 10.30 23.56 20.68
N ASP A 144 9.18 24.18 21.02
CA ASP A 144 8.69 24.38 22.39
C ASP A 144 7.75 23.27 22.88
N SER A 145 7.56 22.23 22.07
CA SER A 145 6.67 21.12 22.42
C SER A 145 7.22 20.34 23.63
N PHE A 146 6.35 20.08 24.62
CA PHE A 146 6.66 19.17 25.73
C PHE A 146 7.10 17.78 25.28
N PHE A 147 6.72 17.37 24.09
CA PHE A 147 6.97 16.02 23.53
C PHE A 147 8.26 15.95 22.71
N GLN A 148 8.95 17.05 22.43
CA GLN A 148 10.09 17.08 21.49
C GLN A 148 11.12 15.97 21.77
N ASP A 149 11.50 15.73 23.01
CA ASP A 149 12.49 14.72 23.41
C ASP A 149 11.83 13.45 23.99
N LYS A 150 10.51 13.31 23.87
CA LYS A 150 9.74 12.22 24.49
C LYS A 150 9.08 11.30 23.47
N GLY A 151 9.74 11.04 22.33
CA GLY A 151 9.26 10.15 21.31
C GLY A 151 8.92 8.75 21.82
N TRP A 152 9.57 8.30 22.89
CA TRP A 152 9.27 7.02 23.53
C TRP A 152 7.86 6.95 24.13
N LEU A 153 7.31 8.07 24.68
CA LEU A 153 5.92 8.12 25.18
C LEU A 153 4.92 7.93 24.03
N PHE A 154 5.14 8.65 22.92
CA PHE A 154 4.34 8.51 21.72
C PHE A 154 4.41 7.08 21.16
N GLY A 155 5.63 6.51 21.12
CA GLY A 155 5.84 5.13 20.69
C GLY A 155 5.12 4.11 21.55
N ILE A 156 5.14 4.25 22.89
CA ILE A 156 4.37 3.37 23.79
C ILE A 156 2.87 3.50 23.56
N ALA A 157 2.35 4.72 23.43
CA ALA A 157 0.92 4.94 23.18
C ALA A 157 0.48 4.27 21.86
N LEU A 158 1.28 4.41 20.78
CA LEU A 158 1.03 3.71 19.52
C LEU A 158 1.10 2.19 19.68
N ALA A 159 2.14 1.68 20.35
CA ALA A 159 2.34 0.24 20.53
C ALA A 159 1.17 -0.40 21.29
N VAL A 160 0.67 0.25 22.32
CA VAL A 160 -0.49 -0.22 23.09
C VAL A 160 -1.75 -0.21 22.21
N THR A 161 -2.01 0.90 21.49
CA THR A 161 -3.19 1.04 20.63
C THR A 161 -3.19 -0.02 19.50
N VAL A 162 -2.07 -0.17 18.82
CA VAL A 162 -1.90 -1.16 17.74
C VAL A 162 -1.95 -2.58 18.31
N GLY A 163 -1.34 -2.81 19.48
CA GLY A 163 -1.34 -4.11 20.17
C GLY A 163 -2.75 -4.65 20.40
N PHE A 164 -3.69 -3.81 20.86
CA PHE A 164 -5.09 -4.21 21.03
C PHE A 164 -5.76 -4.69 19.72
N VAL A 165 -5.33 -4.13 18.58
CA VAL A 165 -5.88 -4.51 17.28
C VAL A 165 -5.27 -5.81 16.77
N ILE A 166 -3.92 -5.96 16.86
CA ILE A 166 -3.21 -7.11 16.28
C ILE A 166 -3.40 -8.41 17.06
N ILE A 167 -3.57 -8.36 18.40
CA ILE A 167 -3.74 -9.55 19.23
C ILE A 167 -4.94 -10.41 18.78
N GLY A 168 -5.98 -9.80 18.22
CA GLY A 168 -7.14 -10.51 17.68
C GLY A 168 -6.95 -11.14 16.29
N GLY A 169 -5.75 -11.06 15.70
CA GLY A 169 -5.43 -11.64 14.39
C GLY A 169 -6.12 -10.92 13.23
N ILE A 170 -6.16 -11.58 12.06
CA ILE A 170 -6.64 -10.98 10.81
C ILE A 170 -8.10 -10.48 10.90
N LYS A 171 -8.95 -11.16 11.63
CA LYS A 171 -10.35 -10.76 11.82
C LYS A 171 -10.49 -9.44 12.57
N SER A 172 -9.70 -9.26 13.63
CA SER A 172 -9.67 -8.02 14.41
C SER A 172 -9.12 -6.88 13.59
N ILE A 173 -7.97 -7.08 12.94
CA ILE A 173 -7.34 -6.11 12.04
C ILE A 173 -8.35 -5.68 10.97
N ALA A 174 -8.93 -6.63 10.23
CA ALA A 174 -9.87 -6.37 9.16
C ALA A 174 -11.13 -5.61 9.63
N SER A 175 -11.62 -5.91 10.83
CA SER A 175 -12.78 -5.21 11.42
C SER A 175 -12.50 -3.75 11.72
N VAL A 176 -11.31 -3.42 12.21
CA VAL A 176 -10.91 -2.04 12.52
C VAL A 176 -10.59 -1.27 11.24
N VAL A 177 -9.74 -1.83 10.36
CA VAL A 177 -9.28 -1.13 9.17
C VAL A 177 -10.39 -0.93 8.14
N SER A 178 -11.39 -1.82 8.08
CA SER A 178 -12.55 -1.64 7.19
C SER A 178 -13.40 -0.40 7.50
N LYS A 179 -13.26 0.17 8.68
CA LYS A 179 -13.89 1.42 9.08
C LYS A 179 -12.92 2.60 9.01
N LEU A 180 -11.70 2.39 9.50
CA LEU A 180 -10.68 3.43 9.60
C LEU A 180 -10.19 3.89 8.22
N VAL A 181 -9.89 2.95 7.32
CA VAL A 181 -9.31 3.25 6.01
C VAL A 181 -10.23 4.08 5.12
N PRO A 182 -11.53 3.75 4.95
CA PRO A 182 -12.43 4.59 4.17
C PRO A 182 -12.57 6.01 4.76
N PHE A 183 -12.62 6.13 6.09
CA PHE A 183 -12.69 7.43 6.75
C PHE A 183 -11.42 8.27 6.50
N MET A 184 -10.25 7.66 6.68
CA MET A 184 -8.95 8.29 6.41
C MET A 184 -8.82 8.72 4.95
N ALA A 185 -9.13 7.83 4.01
CA ALA A 185 -9.07 8.12 2.58
C ALA A 185 -10.05 9.25 2.19
N LEU A 186 -11.27 9.24 2.74
CA LEU A 186 -12.25 10.30 2.48
C LEU A 186 -11.74 11.65 2.99
N MET A 187 -11.23 11.73 4.22
CA MET A 187 -10.66 12.97 4.77
C MET A 187 -9.52 13.48 3.90
N TYR A 188 -8.63 12.58 3.47
CA TYR A 188 -7.50 12.93 2.62
C TYR A 188 -7.95 13.47 1.27
N VAL A 189 -8.86 12.78 0.59
CA VAL A 189 -9.39 13.17 -0.72
C VAL A 189 -10.10 14.52 -0.62
N VAL A 190 -10.97 14.70 0.38
CA VAL A 190 -11.69 15.98 0.58
C VAL A 190 -10.71 17.11 0.85
N GLY A 191 -9.73 16.92 1.74
CA GLY A 191 -8.70 17.92 2.04
C GLY A 191 -7.87 18.27 0.82
N SER A 192 -7.43 17.27 0.05
CA SER A 192 -6.66 17.48 -1.18
C SER A 192 -7.46 18.23 -2.24
N LEU A 193 -8.72 17.85 -2.47
CA LEU A 193 -9.59 18.53 -3.42
C LEU A 193 -9.87 19.97 -3.00
N LEU A 194 -9.99 20.24 -1.70
CA LEU A 194 -10.16 21.60 -1.19
C LEU A 194 -8.94 22.48 -1.49
N VAL A 195 -7.72 21.96 -1.23
CA VAL A 195 -6.47 22.68 -1.55
C VAL A 195 -6.34 22.95 -3.04
N ILE A 196 -6.61 21.93 -3.89
CA ILE A 196 -6.59 22.08 -5.33
C ILE A 196 -7.63 23.12 -5.81
N ALA A 197 -8.85 23.10 -5.24
CA ALA A 197 -9.90 24.05 -5.58
C ALA A 197 -9.51 25.50 -5.22
N LEU A 198 -8.85 25.69 -4.06
CA LEU A 198 -8.35 27.00 -3.65
C LEU A 198 -7.18 27.52 -4.52
N ASN A 199 -6.49 26.62 -5.23
CA ASN A 199 -5.41 26.93 -6.16
C ASN A 199 -5.75 26.55 -7.61
N ALA A 200 -7.04 26.56 -7.99
CA ALA A 200 -7.51 26.09 -9.29
C ALA A 200 -6.85 26.79 -10.50
N GLU A 201 -6.44 28.04 -10.33
CA GLU A 201 -5.74 28.81 -11.37
C GLU A 201 -4.41 28.19 -11.77
N LYS A 202 -3.72 27.50 -10.85
CA LYS A 202 -2.44 26.83 -11.12
C LYS A 202 -2.59 25.43 -11.69
N LEU A 203 -3.79 24.83 -11.59
CA LEU A 203 -4.04 23.44 -11.99
C LEU A 203 -3.69 23.15 -13.46
N PRO A 204 -4.03 24.00 -14.46
CA PRO A 204 -3.66 23.77 -15.85
C PRO A 204 -2.13 23.76 -16.05
N TRP A 205 -1.42 24.65 -15.36
CA TRP A 205 0.03 24.67 -15.38
C TRP A 205 0.62 23.40 -14.74
N ALA A 206 0.12 22.97 -13.60
CA ALA A 206 0.58 21.79 -12.91
C ALA A 206 0.43 20.52 -13.77
N ILE A 207 -0.72 20.34 -14.42
CA ILE A 207 -0.95 19.20 -15.33
C ILE A 207 0.00 19.26 -16.54
N THR A 208 0.18 20.45 -17.12
CA THR A 208 1.11 20.63 -18.23
C THR A 208 2.54 20.31 -17.82
N ALA A 209 2.99 20.79 -16.66
CA ALA A 209 4.32 20.52 -16.12
C ALA A 209 4.54 19.01 -15.90
N ILE A 210 3.57 18.30 -15.30
CA ILE A 210 3.63 16.83 -15.11
C ILE A 210 3.89 16.11 -16.45
N VAL A 211 3.18 16.50 -17.52
CA VAL A 211 3.31 15.82 -18.82
C VAL A 211 4.57 16.24 -19.55
N THR A 212 4.86 17.54 -19.64
CA THR A 212 5.99 18.05 -20.43
C THR A 212 7.35 17.71 -19.80
N GLU A 213 7.46 17.80 -18.49
CA GLU A 213 8.71 17.49 -17.79
C GLU A 213 8.99 15.99 -17.69
N ALA A 214 7.97 15.14 -17.82
CA ALA A 214 8.15 13.68 -17.83
C ALA A 214 9.08 13.19 -18.95
N PHE A 215 9.12 13.93 -20.06
CA PHE A 215 9.90 13.59 -21.26
C PHE A 215 11.08 14.54 -21.51
N ASN A 216 11.39 15.41 -20.55
CA ASN A 216 12.49 16.36 -20.68
C ASN A 216 13.85 15.65 -20.55
N PRO A 217 14.72 15.65 -21.58
CA PRO A 217 16.01 14.97 -21.54
C PRO A 217 17.03 15.63 -20.60
N THR A 218 16.82 16.90 -20.24
CA THR A 218 17.73 17.70 -19.38
C THR A 218 17.22 17.83 -17.95
N ALA A 219 16.15 17.09 -17.58
CA ALA A 219 15.57 17.18 -16.27
C ALA A 219 16.57 16.78 -15.16
N MET A 220 16.40 17.37 -13.99
CA MET A 220 17.17 17.03 -12.77
C MET A 220 17.08 15.53 -12.48
N GLY A 221 18.14 14.94 -11.96
CA GLY A 221 18.14 13.52 -11.56
C GLY A 221 18.49 12.50 -12.67
N GLY A 222 19.13 12.93 -13.76
CA GLY A 222 19.63 12.01 -14.79
C GLY A 222 18.80 11.97 -16.08
N GLY A 223 18.06 13.05 -16.37
CA GLY A 223 17.20 13.15 -17.56
C GLY A 223 15.97 12.25 -17.48
N MET A 224 15.32 12.01 -18.60
CA MET A 224 14.07 11.21 -18.67
C MET A 224 14.20 9.83 -18.00
N LEU A 225 15.30 9.11 -18.21
CA LEU A 225 15.51 7.79 -17.61
C LEU A 225 15.63 7.86 -16.09
N GLY A 226 16.34 8.86 -15.54
CA GLY A 226 16.45 9.05 -14.10
C GLY A 226 15.11 9.33 -13.46
N ILE A 227 14.30 10.22 -14.04
CA ILE A 227 12.96 10.56 -13.54
C ILE A 227 12.04 9.34 -13.62
N MET A 228 12.09 8.59 -14.72
CA MET A 228 11.32 7.36 -14.90
C MET A 228 11.66 6.34 -13.81
N ILE A 229 12.95 6.05 -13.60
CA ILE A 229 13.40 5.10 -12.55
C ILE A 229 12.93 5.56 -11.18
N MET A 230 13.04 6.84 -10.85
CA MET A 230 12.58 7.40 -9.59
C MET A 230 11.06 7.26 -9.42
N GLY A 231 10.28 7.56 -10.46
CA GLY A 231 8.84 7.38 -10.45
C GLY A 231 8.44 5.93 -10.17
N PHE A 232 9.07 4.97 -10.85
CA PHE A 232 8.82 3.54 -10.64
C PHE A 232 9.24 3.07 -9.25
N GLN A 233 10.41 3.48 -8.75
CA GLN A 233 10.86 3.13 -7.40
C GLN A 233 9.89 3.64 -6.32
N ARG A 234 9.40 4.86 -6.48
CA ARG A 234 8.48 5.44 -5.50
C ARG A 234 7.07 4.86 -5.61
N ALA A 235 6.60 4.50 -6.79
CA ALA A 235 5.37 3.75 -6.95
C ALA A 235 5.44 2.39 -6.28
N ALA A 236 6.51 1.61 -6.52
CA ALA A 236 6.72 0.32 -5.89
C ALA A 236 6.82 0.41 -4.36
N PHE A 237 7.42 1.49 -3.85
CA PHE A 237 7.46 1.77 -2.41
C PHE A 237 6.07 2.11 -1.84
N SER A 238 5.23 2.84 -2.59
CA SER A 238 3.91 3.25 -2.15
C SER A 238 2.91 2.10 -2.18
N ASN A 239 2.75 1.45 -3.34
CA ASN A 239 1.73 0.41 -3.53
C ASN A 239 2.20 -1.01 -3.22
N GLU A 240 3.48 -1.20 -2.91
CA GLU A 240 4.06 -2.51 -2.57
C GLU A 240 3.81 -3.62 -3.61
N ALA A 241 3.53 -3.27 -4.87
CA ALA A 241 3.32 -4.26 -5.93
C ALA A 241 4.62 -5.04 -6.21
N GLY A 242 4.56 -6.36 -6.14
CA GLY A 242 5.71 -7.25 -6.26
C GLY A 242 6.32 -7.68 -4.91
N ILE A 243 5.95 -7.04 -3.80
CA ILE A 243 6.44 -7.41 -2.46
C ILE A 243 5.70 -8.63 -1.91
N GLY A 244 4.43 -8.82 -2.27
CA GLY A 244 3.62 -9.96 -1.83
C GLY A 244 2.88 -9.75 -0.50
N SER A 245 2.99 -8.59 0.13
CA SER A 245 2.29 -8.25 1.37
C SER A 245 0.76 -8.35 1.22
N ALA A 246 0.22 -7.84 0.11
CA ALA A 246 -1.20 -7.94 -0.20
C ALA A 246 -1.70 -9.39 -0.30
N ALA A 247 -0.89 -10.30 -0.86
CA ALA A 247 -1.27 -11.71 -0.96
C ALA A 247 -1.51 -12.36 0.41
N ILE A 248 -0.88 -11.87 1.49
CA ILE A 248 -1.12 -12.35 2.85
C ILE A 248 -2.52 -11.95 3.31
N ALA A 249 -2.90 -10.68 3.15
CA ALA A 249 -4.21 -10.18 3.54
C ALA A 249 -5.34 -10.81 2.69
N HIS A 250 -5.16 -10.82 1.37
CA HIS A 250 -6.13 -11.36 0.42
C HIS A 250 -6.28 -12.88 0.48
N SER A 251 -5.29 -13.62 0.97
CA SER A 251 -5.42 -15.07 1.18
C SER A 251 -6.52 -15.44 2.17
N ALA A 252 -6.83 -14.56 3.13
CA ALA A 252 -7.83 -14.79 4.17
C ALA A 252 -9.28 -14.59 3.69
N VAL A 253 -9.50 -14.14 2.46
CA VAL A 253 -10.84 -13.82 1.92
C VAL A 253 -11.74 -15.06 1.81
N ARG A 254 -13.04 -14.85 2.00
CA ARG A 254 -14.08 -15.88 1.77
C ARG A 254 -14.38 -16.00 0.30
N THR A 255 -13.68 -16.88 -0.39
CA THR A 255 -13.94 -17.24 -1.78
C THR A 255 -13.29 -18.57 -2.13
N ASN A 256 -13.87 -19.28 -3.06
CA ASN A 256 -13.26 -20.45 -3.70
C ASN A 256 -12.74 -20.13 -5.12
N GLU A 257 -12.90 -18.88 -5.56
CA GLU A 257 -12.53 -18.41 -6.90
C GLU A 257 -11.36 -17.43 -6.82
N PRO A 258 -10.10 -17.86 -7.04
CA PRO A 258 -8.93 -17.00 -6.90
C PRO A 258 -8.96 -15.75 -7.77
N ALA A 259 -9.52 -15.84 -8.98
CA ALA A 259 -9.57 -14.72 -9.92
C ALA A 259 -10.44 -13.55 -9.41
N THR A 260 -11.50 -13.83 -8.65
CA THR A 260 -12.34 -12.78 -8.07
C THR A 260 -11.54 -11.90 -7.14
N GLU A 261 -10.67 -12.50 -6.34
CA GLU A 261 -9.82 -11.76 -5.42
C GLU A 261 -8.69 -11.03 -6.15
N GLY A 262 -8.20 -11.56 -7.26
CA GLY A 262 -7.30 -10.82 -8.14
C GLY A 262 -7.89 -9.49 -8.61
N PHE A 263 -9.18 -9.48 -9.03
CA PHE A 263 -9.88 -8.25 -9.42
C PHE A 263 -10.08 -7.28 -8.25
N VAL A 264 -10.20 -7.76 -7.04
CA VAL A 264 -10.24 -6.90 -5.85
C VAL A 264 -8.85 -6.33 -5.57
N GLY A 265 -7.82 -7.15 -5.59
CA GLY A 265 -6.43 -6.76 -5.31
C GLY A 265 -5.88 -5.71 -6.28
N LEU A 266 -6.25 -5.77 -7.57
CA LEU A 266 -5.80 -4.76 -8.54
C LEU A 266 -6.32 -3.34 -8.22
N MET A 267 -7.39 -3.19 -7.42
CA MET A 267 -7.89 -1.89 -7.01
C MET A 267 -6.95 -1.17 -6.04
N GLU A 268 -6.11 -1.90 -5.33
CA GLU A 268 -5.19 -1.33 -4.34
C GLU A 268 -4.18 -0.36 -4.96
N PRO A 269 -3.36 -0.71 -5.99
CA PRO A 269 -2.46 0.24 -6.64
C PRO A 269 -3.20 1.37 -7.36
N PHE A 270 -4.40 1.12 -7.84
CA PHE A 270 -5.23 2.17 -8.43
C PHE A 270 -5.59 3.23 -7.39
N ILE A 271 -6.12 2.81 -6.24
CA ILE A 271 -6.49 3.74 -5.15
C ILE A 271 -5.24 4.42 -4.60
N ASP A 272 -4.22 3.65 -4.27
CA ASP A 272 -2.99 4.13 -3.64
C ASP A 272 -2.22 5.10 -4.56
N THR A 273 -1.83 4.61 -5.72
CA THR A 273 -0.86 5.33 -6.57
C THR A 273 -1.56 6.22 -7.59
N VAL A 274 -2.55 5.68 -8.33
CA VAL A 274 -3.18 6.46 -9.41
C VAL A 274 -4.08 7.56 -8.84
N VAL A 275 -4.78 7.32 -7.72
CA VAL A 275 -5.67 8.34 -7.12
C VAL A 275 -4.93 9.14 -6.06
N ILE A 276 -4.51 8.51 -4.96
CA ILE A 276 -4.00 9.22 -3.77
C ILE A 276 -2.65 9.92 -4.07
N CYS A 277 -1.67 9.23 -4.65
CA CYS A 277 -0.39 9.87 -4.97
C CYS A 277 -0.53 10.99 -6.02
N THR A 278 -1.45 10.85 -6.98
CA THR A 278 -1.73 11.92 -7.96
C THR A 278 -2.36 13.14 -7.29
N LEU A 279 -3.32 12.95 -6.38
CA LEU A 279 -3.87 14.06 -5.60
C LEU A 279 -2.78 14.75 -4.76
N THR A 280 -1.91 13.97 -4.11
CA THR A 280 -0.75 14.50 -3.38
C THR A 280 0.15 15.34 -4.29
N ALA A 281 0.47 14.83 -5.47
CA ALA A 281 1.33 15.54 -6.42
C ALA A 281 0.69 16.86 -6.88
N LEU A 282 -0.60 16.86 -7.19
CA LEU A 282 -1.32 18.07 -7.55
C LEU A 282 -1.33 19.09 -6.41
N VAL A 283 -1.56 18.65 -5.17
CA VAL A 283 -1.49 19.52 -3.98
C VAL A 283 -0.11 20.16 -3.80
N ILE A 284 0.97 19.40 -4.07
CA ILE A 284 2.35 19.91 -3.89
C ILE A 284 2.74 20.86 -5.02
N ILE A 285 2.27 20.59 -6.25
CA ILE A 285 2.67 21.34 -7.45
C ILE A 285 1.84 22.64 -7.59
N THR A 286 0.56 22.65 -7.15
CA THR A 286 -0.28 23.84 -7.18
C THR A 286 -0.03 24.78 -6.01
#